data_f28b7feee74ea50c84e8a10df1f863c9
#
_entry.id   f28b7feee74ea50c84e8a10df1f863c9
#
_cell.length_a   1.000
_cell.length_b   1.000
_cell.length_c   1.000
_cell.angle_alpha   90.00
_cell.angle_beta   90.00
_cell.angle_gamma   90.00
#
_symmetry.space_group_name_H-M   'P 1'
#
loop_
_entity.id
_entity.type
_entity.pdbx_description
1 polymer ?
#
loop_
_entity_poly.entity_id
_entity_poly.type
_entity_poly.pdbx_seq_one_letter_code
_entity_poly.pdbx_strand_id
1 'polypeptide(L)'
;MYHQLGDMKSAFKAYDMVLKIAPDYIPVLNNYAYYLSVEKKKLKKAYAMSKKTVEAEPDNATYLDTFGWILYLQGKALEAKPFFKHAMLYGGKESATILNHYATVLEALGESDLAKVYRQQAKNKEEQGLE
;
A
#
# COMPACT_ATOMS: atom_id res chain seq x y z
N MET A 1 11.43 -0.52 -9.83
CA MET A 1 10.78 -0.17 -11.09
C MET A 1 10.34 1.28 -11.07
N TYR A 2 10.48 1.96 -12.18
CA TYR A 2 10.21 3.38 -12.25
C TYR A 2 9.02 3.68 -13.15
N HIS A 3 8.05 4.43 -12.63
CA HIS A 3 6.86 4.80 -13.38
C HIS A 3 6.68 6.30 -13.42
N GLN A 4 6.52 6.82 -14.61
CA GLN A 4 6.14 8.21 -14.84
C GLN A 4 4.70 8.24 -15.37
N LEU A 5 4.09 9.43 -15.38
CA LEU A 5 2.71 9.57 -15.84
C LEU A 5 2.48 8.96 -17.23
N GLY A 6 3.43 9.16 -18.15
CA GLY A 6 3.32 8.60 -19.50
C GLY A 6 3.39 7.09 -19.51
N ASP A 7 4.12 6.50 -18.57
CA ASP A 7 4.32 5.06 -18.48
C ASP A 7 3.18 4.36 -17.76
N MET A 8 2.41 5.09 -16.95
CA MET A 8 1.30 4.49 -16.20
C MET A 8 0.23 3.90 -17.11
N LYS A 9 -0.11 4.58 -18.19
CA LYS A 9 -1.09 4.04 -19.15
C LYS A 9 -0.61 2.73 -19.74
N SER A 10 0.67 2.67 -20.12
CA SER A 10 1.28 1.45 -20.66
C SER A 10 1.31 0.35 -19.61
N ALA A 11 1.65 0.69 -18.37
CA ALA A 11 1.68 -0.27 -17.27
C ALA A 11 0.29 -0.86 -17.03
N PHE A 12 -0.75 -0.02 -16.97
CA PHE A 12 -2.11 -0.48 -16.75
C PHE A 12 -2.59 -1.38 -17.88
N LYS A 13 -2.23 -1.04 -19.11
CA LYS A 13 -2.57 -1.86 -20.27
C LYS A 13 -1.93 -3.24 -20.18
N ALA A 14 -0.65 -3.26 -19.78
CA ALA A 14 0.07 -4.52 -19.59
C ALA A 14 -0.55 -5.36 -18.46
N TYR A 15 -0.90 -4.71 -17.35
CA TYR A 15 -1.56 -5.41 -16.24
C TYR A 15 -2.91 -5.98 -16.66
N ASP A 16 -3.70 -5.22 -17.44
CA ASP A 16 -4.98 -5.72 -17.95
C ASP A 16 -4.79 -6.96 -18.82
N MET A 17 -3.74 -6.97 -19.65
CA MET A 17 -3.45 -8.12 -20.48
C MET A 17 -3.08 -9.35 -19.67
N VAL A 18 -2.26 -9.18 -18.64
CA VAL A 18 -1.89 -10.29 -17.75
C VAL A 18 -3.12 -10.83 -17.03
N LEU A 19 -3.99 -9.95 -16.56
CA LEU A 19 -5.19 -10.37 -15.82
C LEU A 19 -6.25 -11.01 -16.71
N LYS A 20 -6.20 -10.79 -18.03
CA LYS A 20 -7.05 -11.54 -18.95
C LYS A 20 -6.68 -13.01 -18.99
N ILE A 21 -5.38 -13.29 -18.90
CA ILE A 21 -4.86 -14.66 -18.96
C ILE A 21 -4.86 -15.29 -17.59
N ALA A 22 -4.49 -14.54 -16.57
CA ALA A 22 -4.38 -15.02 -15.20
C ALA A 22 -5.07 -14.02 -14.26
N PRO A 23 -6.41 -14.09 -14.09
CA PRO A 23 -7.19 -13.08 -13.33
C PRO A 23 -6.79 -12.95 -11.86
N ASP A 24 -6.19 -14.00 -11.29
CA ASP A 24 -5.79 -14.01 -9.88
C ASP A 24 -4.28 -13.98 -9.70
N TYR A 25 -3.55 -13.42 -10.67
CA TYR A 25 -2.09 -13.31 -10.53
C TYR A 25 -1.77 -12.22 -9.51
N ILE A 26 -1.48 -12.65 -8.31
CA ILE A 26 -1.39 -11.80 -7.12
C ILE A 26 -0.40 -10.62 -7.26
N PRO A 27 0.85 -10.83 -7.72
CA PRO A 27 1.78 -9.70 -7.82
C PRO A 27 1.27 -8.57 -8.73
N VAL A 28 0.60 -8.91 -9.84
CA VAL A 28 0.04 -7.90 -10.74
C VAL A 28 -1.16 -7.21 -10.10
N LEU A 29 -2.00 -7.97 -9.40
CA LEU A 29 -3.13 -7.37 -8.69
C LEU A 29 -2.65 -6.31 -7.69
N ASN A 30 -1.60 -6.62 -6.93
CA ASN A 30 -1.07 -5.66 -5.97
C ASN A 30 -0.47 -4.43 -6.67
N ASN A 31 0.35 -4.64 -7.70
CA ASN A 31 0.99 -3.52 -8.40
C ASN A 31 -0.04 -2.62 -9.05
N TYR A 32 -1.03 -3.19 -9.69
CA TYR A 32 -2.09 -2.42 -10.35
C TYR A 32 -2.88 -1.61 -9.31
N ALA A 33 -3.29 -2.28 -8.23
CA ALA A 33 -4.03 -1.60 -7.17
C ALA A 33 -3.22 -0.45 -6.57
N TYR A 34 -1.93 -0.68 -6.34
CA TYR A 34 -1.06 0.34 -5.78
C TYR A 34 -0.98 1.57 -6.69
N TYR A 35 -0.71 1.37 -7.98
CA TYR A 35 -0.56 2.51 -8.89
C TYR A 35 -1.87 3.23 -9.16
N LEU A 36 -3.00 2.53 -9.15
CA LEU A 36 -4.30 3.19 -9.18
C LEU A 36 -4.48 4.09 -7.95
N SER A 37 -4.05 3.62 -6.78
CA SER A 37 -4.15 4.40 -5.56
C SER A 37 -3.25 5.63 -5.60
N VAL A 38 -2.05 5.51 -6.16
CA VAL A 38 -1.14 6.64 -6.31
C VAL A 38 -1.77 7.73 -7.16
N GLU A 39 -2.48 7.36 -8.22
CA GLU A 39 -3.17 8.31 -9.08
C GLU A 39 -4.54 8.70 -8.52
N LYS A 40 -4.96 8.11 -7.43
CA LYS A 40 -6.26 8.35 -6.78
C LYS A 40 -7.43 8.11 -7.73
N LYS A 41 -7.27 7.15 -8.63
CA LYS A 41 -8.28 6.79 -9.62
C LYS A 41 -8.83 5.40 -9.36
N LYS A 42 -10.12 5.22 -9.64
CA LYS A 42 -10.78 3.91 -9.59
C LYS A 42 -10.50 3.19 -8.29
N LEU A 43 -10.66 3.88 -7.16
CA LEU A 43 -10.35 3.31 -5.85
C LEU A 43 -11.18 2.08 -5.54
N LYS A 44 -12.40 1.97 -6.05
CA LYS A 44 -13.21 0.75 -5.88
C LYS A 44 -12.57 -0.44 -6.58
N LYS A 45 -12.05 -0.23 -7.79
CA LYS A 45 -11.34 -1.30 -8.52
C LYS A 45 -10.05 -1.68 -7.78
N ALA A 46 -9.31 -0.67 -7.33
CA ALA A 46 -8.08 -0.90 -6.56
C ALA A 46 -8.38 -1.69 -5.29
N TYR A 47 -9.44 -1.34 -4.58
CA TYR A 47 -9.87 -2.05 -3.38
C TYR A 47 -10.15 -3.53 -3.67
N ALA A 48 -10.93 -3.80 -4.70
CA ALA A 48 -11.29 -5.17 -5.04
C ALA A 48 -10.07 -6.03 -5.38
N MET A 49 -9.13 -5.45 -6.14
CA MET A 49 -7.90 -6.16 -6.49
C MET A 49 -7.01 -6.38 -5.29
N SER A 50 -6.83 -5.36 -4.46
CA SER A 50 -5.99 -5.46 -3.26
C SER A 50 -6.58 -6.43 -2.24
N LYS A 51 -7.90 -6.47 -2.12
CA LYS A 51 -8.57 -7.42 -1.22
C LYS A 51 -8.18 -8.86 -1.55
N LYS A 52 -8.12 -9.19 -2.83
CA LYS A 52 -7.68 -10.53 -3.24
C LYS A 52 -6.25 -10.83 -2.79
N THR A 53 -5.37 -9.83 -2.81
CA THR A 53 -3.97 -10.04 -2.41
C THR A 53 -3.85 -10.36 -0.92
N VAL A 54 -4.60 -9.63 -0.07
CA VAL A 54 -4.53 -9.88 1.38
C VAL A 54 -5.28 -11.15 1.77
N GLU A 55 -6.27 -11.57 1.00
CA GLU A 55 -6.93 -12.85 1.22
C GLU A 55 -6.02 -14.03 0.87
N ALA A 56 -5.20 -13.86 -0.19
CA ALA A 56 -4.28 -14.89 -0.63
C ALA A 56 -3.05 -14.98 0.28
N GLU A 57 -2.55 -13.85 0.75
CA GLU A 57 -1.36 -13.78 1.61
C GLU A 57 -1.60 -12.81 2.76
N PRO A 58 -2.32 -13.27 3.81
CA PRO A 58 -2.74 -12.38 4.91
C PRO A 58 -1.62 -11.74 5.71
N ASP A 59 -0.42 -12.31 5.66
CA ASP A 59 0.72 -11.82 6.43
C ASP A 59 1.77 -11.12 5.58
N ASN A 60 1.44 -10.80 4.33
CA ASN A 60 2.39 -10.09 3.46
C ASN A 60 2.31 -8.60 3.73
N ALA A 61 3.38 -8.04 4.33
CA ALA A 61 3.40 -6.63 4.74
C ALA A 61 3.15 -5.68 3.57
N THR A 62 3.70 -5.96 2.40
CA THR A 62 3.52 -5.12 1.21
C THR A 62 2.05 -5.07 0.78
N TYR A 63 1.38 -6.23 0.79
CA TYR A 63 -0.02 -6.30 0.41
C TYR A 63 -0.92 -5.64 1.45
N LEU A 64 -0.60 -5.83 2.72
CA LEU A 64 -1.33 -5.17 3.80
C LEU A 64 -1.20 -3.65 3.72
N ASP A 65 -0.01 -3.16 3.40
CA ASP A 65 0.23 -1.73 3.22
C ASP A 65 -0.62 -1.17 2.08
N THR A 66 -0.61 -1.82 0.92
CA THR A 66 -1.40 -1.38 -0.23
C THR A 66 -2.88 -1.32 0.11
N PHE A 67 -3.40 -2.37 0.73
CA PHE A 67 -4.81 -2.44 1.10
C PHE A 67 -5.18 -1.37 2.12
N GLY A 68 -4.36 -1.22 3.17
CA GLY A 68 -4.58 -0.20 4.18
C GLY A 68 -4.53 1.21 3.60
N TRP A 69 -3.59 1.45 2.69
CA TRP A 69 -3.46 2.75 2.05
C TRP A 69 -4.68 3.09 1.20
N ILE A 70 -5.21 2.11 0.46
CA ILE A 70 -6.43 2.30 -0.33
C ILE A 70 -7.61 2.64 0.58
N LEU A 71 -7.75 1.94 1.71
CA LEU A 71 -8.79 2.26 2.69
C LEU A 71 -8.66 3.70 3.19
N TYR A 72 -7.44 4.12 3.51
CA TYR A 72 -7.20 5.49 3.95
C TYR A 72 -7.64 6.49 2.88
N LEU A 73 -7.27 6.26 1.62
CA LEU A 73 -7.63 7.15 0.53
C LEU A 73 -9.14 7.21 0.28
N GLN A 74 -9.86 6.15 0.66
CA GLN A 74 -11.33 6.13 0.61
C GLN A 74 -11.98 6.82 1.82
N GLY A 75 -11.18 7.42 2.69
CA GLY A 75 -11.68 8.09 3.89
C GLY A 75 -11.95 7.16 5.06
N LYS A 76 -11.37 5.96 5.03
CA LYS A 76 -11.61 4.92 6.04
C LYS A 76 -10.35 4.66 6.88
N ALA A 77 -9.79 5.73 7.45
CA ALA A 77 -8.56 5.65 8.25
C ALA A 77 -8.67 4.67 9.41
N LEU A 78 -9.81 4.65 10.09
CA LEU A 78 -10.01 3.76 11.23
C LEU A 78 -9.98 2.29 10.80
N GLU A 79 -10.55 1.97 9.64
CA GLU A 79 -10.51 0.61 9.10
C GLU A 79 -9.14 0.23 8.58
N ALA A 80 -8.36 1.22 8.14
CA ALA A 80 -7.00 0.99 7.63
C ALA A 80 -6.01 0.61 8.74
N LYS A 81 -6.22 1.14 9.94
CA LYS A 81 -5.26 0.99 11.04
C LYS A 81 -4.90 -0.47 11.34
N PRO A 82 -5.86 -1.41 11.50
CA PRO A 82 -5.49 -2.80 11.82
C PRO A 82 -4.59 -3.46 10.77
N PHE A 83 -4.76 -3.09 9.51
CA PHE A 83 -3.92 -3.66 8.43
C PHE A 83 -2.46 -3.19 8.56
N PHE A 84 -2.25 -1.93 8.91
CA PHE A 84 -0.90 -1.43 9.17
C PHE A 84 -0.30 -2.03 10.43
N LYS A 85 -1.10 -2.18 11.50
CA LYS A 85 -0.62 -2.86 12.71
C LYS A 85 -0.16 -4.28 12.39
N HIS A 86 -0.94 -4.99 11.59
CA HIS A 86 -0.59 -6.34 11.17
C HIS A 86 0.69 -6.33 10.32
N ALA A 87 0.85 -5.36 9.42
CA ALA A 87 2.05 -5.23 8.60
C ALA A 87 3.30 -5.03 9.47
N MET A 88 3.19 -4.29 10.57
CA MET A 88 4.32 -4.08 11.47
C MET A 88 4.83 -5.39 12.07
N LEU A 89 3.95 -6.36 12.28
CA LEU A 89 4.33 -7.67 12.82
C LEU A 89 5.08 -8.53 11.80
N TYR A 90 4.93 -8.25 10.52
CA TYR A 90 5.46 -9.10 9.45
C TYR A 90 6.43 -8.37 8.53
N GLY A 91 7.24 -7.49 9.11
CA GLY A 91 8.33 -6.85 8.40
C GLY A 91 8.07 -5.43 7.91
N GLY A 92 6.88 -4.89 8.19
CA GLY A 92 6.57 -3.52 7.76
C GLY A 92 7.51 -2.47 8.36
N LYS A 93 8.10 -2.76 9.52
CA LYS A 93 9.04 -1.85 10.17
C LYS A 93 10.34 -1.67 9.39
N GLU A 94 10.61 -2.56 8.44
CA GLU A 94 11.80 -2.47 7.61
C GLU A 94 11.61 -1.59 6.38
N SER A 95 10.41 -1.09 6.14
CA SER A 95 10.10 -0.26 4.97
C SER A 95 9.73 1.16 5.40
N ALA A 96 10.52 2.14 4.95
CA ALA A 96 10.23 3.55 5.21
C ALA A 96 8.87 3.94 4.63
N THR A 97 8.51 3.39 3.47
CA THR A 97 7.23 3.67 2.83
C THR A 97 6.06 3.22 3.72
N ILE A 98 6.12 2.00 4.24
CA ILE A 98 5.04 1.46 5.09
C ILE A 98 4.96 2.25 6.39
N LEU A 99 6.11 2.56 7.00
CA LEU A 99 6.15 3.36 8.22
C LEU A 99 5.50 4.74 8.01
N ASN A 100 5.80 5.40 6.90
CA ASN A 100 5.23 6.71 6.59
C ASN A 100 3.73 6.64 6.32
N HIS A 101 3.27 5.60 5.62
CA HIS A 101 1.84 5.41 5.38
C HIS A 101 1.10 5.21 6.69
N TYR A 102 1.65 4.37 7.58
CA TYR A 102 1.03 4.15 8.89
C TYR A 102 0.97 5.45 9.69
N ALA A 103 2.08 6.21 9.71
CA ALA A 103 2.11 7.50 10.40
C ALA A 103 1.02 8.44 9.88
N THR A 104 0.82 8.48 8.56
CA THR A 104 -0.22 9.32 7.96
C THR A 104 -1.61 8.92 8.44
N VAL A 105 -1.88 7.61 8.50
CA VAL A 105 -3.16 7.09 9.01
C VAL A 105 -3.34 7.47 10.48
N LEU A 106 -2.29 7.33 11.29
CA LEU A 106 -2.35 7.68 12.71
C LEU A 106 -2.61 9.18 12.91
N GLU A 107 -1.99 10.03 12.10
CA GLU A 107 -2.24 11.47 12.14
C GLU A 107 -3.70 11.78 11.84
N ALA A 108 -4.26 11.12 10.85
CA ALA A 108 -5.68 11.30 10.50
C ALA A 108 -6.60 10.88 11.64
N LEU A 109 -6.18 9.94 12.47
CA LEU A 109 -6.95 9.47 13.62
C LEU A 109 -6.67 10.25 14.91
N GLY A 110 -5.81 11.27 14.84
CA GLY A 110 -5.47 12.08 16.00
C GLY A 110 -4.41 11.49 16.92
N GLU A 111 -3.76 10.41 16.50
CA GLU A 111 -2.71 9.74 17.28
C GLU A 111 -1.33 10.31 16.89
N SER A 112 -1.17 11.61 17.08
CA SER A 112 0.01 12.35 16.60
C SER A 112 1.32 11.90 17.24
N ASP A 113 1.31 11.56 18.52
CA ASP A 113 2.52 11.12 19.21
C ASP A 113 3.06 9.82 18.65
N LEU A 114 2.18 8.86 18.43
CA LEU A 114 2.58 7.57 17.85
C LEU A 114 3.01 7.77 16.39
N ALA A 115 2.34 8.65 15.66
CA ALA A 115 2.73 8.96 14.28
C ALA A 115 4.16 9.49 14.21
N LYS A 116 4.54 10.34 15.16
CA LYS A 116 5.92 10.88 15.21
C LYS A 116 6.95 9.77 15.41
N VAL A 117 6.63 8.78 16.23
CA VAL A 117 7.53 7.65 16.44
C VAL A 117 7.80 6.92 15.13
N TYR A 118 6.73 6.61 14.38
CA TYR A 118 6.89 5.89 13.11
C TYR A 118 7.55 6.74 12.03
N ARG A 119 7.28 8.05 12.00
CA ARG A 119 7.97 8.93 11.06
C ARG A 119 9.47 9.00 11.36
N GLN A 120 9.85 9.01 12.62
CA GLN A 120 11.27 8.99 12.98
C GLN A 120 11.92 7.67 12.57
N GLN A 121 11.23 6.56 12.76
CA GLN A 121 11.73 5.27 12.30
C GLN A 121 11.89 5.24 10.78
N ALA A 122 10.95 5.81 10.04
CA ALA A 122 11.04 5.90 8.59
C ALA A 122 12.25 6.73 8.16
N LYS A 123 12.47 7.85 8.82
CA LYS A 123 13.62 8.72 8.54
C LYS A 123 14.93 7.98 8.79
N ASN A 124 14.99 7.24 9.88
CA ASN A 124 16.20 6.45 10.20
C ASN A 124 16.49 5.41 9.11
N LYS A 125 15.45 4.75 8.59
CA LYS A 125 15.62 3.78 7.51
C LYS A 125 16.13 4.45 6.23
N GLU A 126 15.61 5.62 5.90
CA GLU A 126 16.05 6.38 4.73
C GLU A 126 17.50 6.81 4.87
N GLU A 127 17.91 7.27 6.07
CA GLU A 127 19.29 7.68 6.33
C GLU A 127 20.28 6.53 6.27
N GLN A 128 19.80 5.32 6.55
CA GLN A 128 20.64 4.12 6.45
C GLN A 128 20.77 3.63 5.02
N GLY A 129 20.13 4.29 4.05
CA GLY A 129 20.08 3.81 2.68
C GLY A 129 19.18 2.61 2.50
N LEU A 130 18.35 2.29 3.50
CA LEU A 130 17.38 1.20 3.46
C LEU A 130 15.99 1.79 3.24
N GLU A 131 15.33 1.35 2.24
CA GLU A 131 13.98 1.83 1.94
C GLU A 131 12.95 1.49 3.05
#